data_33af1ffdc50d83155f8b0acfc33a2d66
#
_entry.id   33af1ffdc50d83155f8b0acfc33a2d66
#
_cell.length_a   1.000
_cell.length_b   1.000
_cell.length_c   1.000
_cell.angle_alpha   90.00
_cell.angle_beta   90.00
_cell.angle_gamma   90.00
#
_symmetry.space_group_name_H-M   'P 1'
#
loop_
_entity.id
_entity.type
_entity.pdbx_description
1 polymer ?
#
loop_
_entity_poly.entity_id
_entity_poly.type
_entity_poly.pdbx_seq_one_letter_code
_entity_poly.pdbx_strand_id
1 'polypeptide(L)'
;MPNQVVNYVEAHDNYNLHDLLEEFHPHDDLETLTKRIELATAMNILMQGLAFMELGQEFSRTKLVGTGPNGQVTQADKERAMNSYNAPDQVNQVDWNLLSKHQDSVNFIRKIIQLKTTRKEFSYSTYEEIYQHVYVRQAQTNSGLIIFEVKDKKHYLVIFNASGTPYRLENADKLKLVVSNNRSKINTEVENLDELTL
;
A
#
# COMPACT_ATOMS: atom_id res chain seq x y z
N MET A 1 21.00 -12.01 1.78
CA MET A 1 19.97 -12.19 0.73
C MET A 1 18.81 -11.24 1.04
N PRO A 2 18.17 -10.62 0.04
CA PRO A 2 17.04 -9.71 0.25
C PRO A 2 15.89 -10.35 1.04
N ASN A 3 15.67 -11.65 0.86
CA ASN A 3 14.62 -12.41 1.56
C ASN A 3 14.88 -12.64 3.07
N GLN A 4 15.94 -12.06 3.64
CA GLN A 4 16.15 -12.02 5.09
C GLN A 4 15.50 -10.77 5.72
N VAL A 5 15.00 -9.85 4.91
CA VAL A 5 14.25 -8.68 5.33
C VAL A 5 12.76 -8.91 5.03
N VAL A 6 11.94 -8.68 6.04
CA VAL A 6 10.47 -8.73 5.91
C VAL A 6 9.95 -7.29 6.01
N ASN A 7 9.37 -6.82 4.92
CA ASN A 7 8.72 -5.51 4.87
C ASN A 7 7.27 -5.66 5.33
N TYR A 8 6.82 -4.78 6.21
CA TYR A 8 5.42 -4.70 6.63
C TYR A 8 5.09 -3.30 7.15
N VAL A 9 3.84 -2.94 7.08
CA VAL A 9 3.29 -1.67 7.62
C VAL A 9 2.23 -1.92 8.68
N GLU A 10 1.80 -3.18 8.82
CA GLU A 10 0.80 -3.63 9.77
C GLU A 10 1.10 -5.07 10.18
N ALA A 11 0.89 -5.39 11.45
CA ALA A 11 0.95 -6.73 12.01
C ALA A 11 -0.08 -6.85 13.14
N HIS A 12 -0.19 -8.03 13.76
CA HIS A 12 -1.14 -8.27 14.85
C HIS A 12 -0.89 -7.38 16.10
N ASP A 13 0.36 -6.94 16.33
CA ASP A 13 0.70 -5.99 17.38
C ASP A 13 0.42 -4.54 16.93
N ASN A 14 0.20 -3.67 17.90
CA ASN A 14 -0.13 -2.26 17.71
C ASN A 14 -1.45 -2.03 16.94
N TYR A 15 -1.66 -0.81 16.46
CA TYR A 15 -2.80 -0.47 15.60
C TYR A 15 -2.71 -1.17 14.24
N ASN A 16 -3.87 -1.49 13.66
CA ASN A 16 -3.95 -1.72 12.24
C ASN A 16 -3.59 -0.43 11.48
N LEU A 17 -3.19 -0.54 10.23
CA LEU A 17 -2.83 0.63 9.40
C LEU A 17 -3.96 1.66 9.30
N HIS A 18 -5.20 1.18 9.17
CA HIS A 18 -6.39 2.03 9.20
C HIS A 18 -6.46 2.86 10.49
N ASP A 19 -6.39 2.19 11.64
CA ASP A 19 -6.53 2.83 12.96
C ASP A 19 -5.39 3.83 13.22
N LEU A 20 -4.16 3.46 12.79
CA LEU A 20 -3.00 4.31 12.89
C LEU A 20 -3.16 5.60 12.08
N LEU A 21 -3.60 5.47 10.84
CA LEU A 21 -3.78 6.62 9.95
C LEU A 21 -4.93 7.51 10.41
N GLU A 22 -6.03 6.94 10.88
CA GLU A 22 -7.15 7.70 11.44
C GLU A 22 -6.73 8.50 12.69
N GLU A 23 -5.91 7.90 13.58
CA GLU A 23 -5.40 8.59 14.78
C GLU A 23 -4.48 9.77 14.44
N PHE A 24 -3.58 9.61 13.45
CA PHE A 24 -2.64 10.66 13.08
C PHE A 24 -3.17 11.67 12.05
N HIS A 25 -4.23 11.31 11.34
CA HIS A 25 -4.86 12.14 10.31
C HIS A 25 -6.39 12.23 10.50
N PRO A 26 -6.85 12.70 11.66
CA PRO A 26 -8.28 12.68 12.03
C PRO A 26 -9.17 13.59 11.18
N HIS A 27 -8.59 14.37 10.28
CA HIS A 27 -9.29 15.27 9.36
C HIS A 27 -9.35 14.74 7.92
N ASP A 28 -8.73 13.59 7.65
CA ASP A 28 -8.86 12.96 6.35
C ASP A 28 -10.28 12.44 6.15
N ASP A 29 -10.81 12.64 4.95
CA ASP A 29 -12.02 11.95 4.55
C ASP A 29 -11.74 10.48 4.22
N LEU A 30 -12.80 9.70 4.11
CA LEU A 30 -12.68 8.25 3.86
C LEU A 30 -11.93 7.94 2.55
N GLU A 31 -12.08 8.78 1.52
CA GLU A 31 -11.39 8.59 0.25
C GLU A 31 -9.88 8.80 0.41
N THR A 32 -9.47 9.86 1.10
CA THR A 32 -8.07 10.17 1.38
C THR A 32 -7.44 9.09 2.26
N LEU A 33 -8.12 8.66 3.33
CA LEU A 33 -7.67 7.59 4.20
C LEU A 33 -7.46 6.29 3.41
N THR A 34 -8.43 5.93 2.56
CA THR A 34 -8.32 4.75 1.69
C THR A 34 -7.11 4.83 0.77
N LYS A 35 -6.88 5.97 0.12
CA LYS A 35 -5.70 6.17 -0.74
C LYS A 35 -4.38 6.06 0.01
N ARG A 36 -4.31 6.53 1.26
CA ARG A 36 -3.10 6.37 2.09
C ARG A 36 -2.83 4.90 2.41
N ILE A 37 -3.87 4.13 2.75
CA ILE A 37 -3.76 2.69 3.00
C ILE A 37 -3.29 1.96 1.75
N GLU A 38 -3.89 2.25 0.61
CA GLU A 38 -3.51 1.68 -0.69
C GLU A 38 -2.05 2.00 -1.03
N LEU A 39 -1.63 3.25 -0.86
CA LEU A 39 -0.26 3.68 -1.13
C LEU A 39 0.75 2.98 -0.23
N ALA A 40 0.52 2.98 1.09
CA ALA A 40 1.42 2.34 2.05
C ALA A 40 1.51 0.82 1.81
N THR A 41 0.38 0.18 1.52
CA THR A 41 0.32 -1.25 1.20
C THR A 41 1.05 -1.57 -0.10
N ALA A 42 0.86 -0.77 -1.15
CA ALA A 42 1.54 -0.95 -2.43
C ALA A 42 3.06 -0.74 -2.29
N MET A 43 3.49 0.27 -1.54
CA MET A 43 4.91 0.49 -1.23
C MET A 43 5.50 -0.73 -0.52
N ASN A 44 4.82 -1.23 0.52
CA ASN A 44 5.26 -2.43 1.25
C ASN A 44 5.45 -3.63 0.32
N ILE A 45 4.45 -3.92 -0.53
CA ILE A 45 4.47 -5.11 -1.39
C ILE A 45 5.53 -5.01 -2.48
N LEU A 46 5.71 -3.83 -3.12
CA LEU A 46 6.61 -3.66 -4.27
C LEU A 46 8.08 -3.47 -3.89
N MET A 47 8.40 -3.24 -2.60
CA MET A 47 9.79 -3.24 -2.14
C MET A 47 10.44 -4.61 -2.35
N GLN A 48 11.76 -4.63 -2.58
CA GLN A 48 12.53 -5.86 -2.67
C GLN A 48 12.55 -6.59 -1.31
N GLY A 49 12.70 -7.90 -1.33
CA GLY A 49 12.62 -8.76 -0.14
C GLY A 49 11.22 -9.35 0.05
N LEU A 50 10.96 -9.91 1.23
CA LEU A 50 9.67 -10.46 1.60
C LEU A 50 8.70 -9.35 1.98
N ALA A 51 7.48 -9.41 1.50
CA ALA A 51 6.39 -8.55 1.94
C ALA A 51 5.43 -9.36 2.83
N PHE A 52 5.15 -8.86 4.01
CA PHE A 52 4.10 -9.36 4.89
C PHE A 52 2.92 -8.37 4.87
N MET A 53 1.72 -8.90 4.89
CA MET A 53 0.49 -8.14 4.96
C MET A 53 -0.47 -8.83 5.94
N GLU A 54 -0.98 -8.09 6.91
CA GLU A 54 -1.97 -8.58 7.86
C GLU A 54 -3.32 -8.77 7.14
N LEU A 55 -4.08 -9.79 7.54
CA LEU A 55 -5.39 -10.06 6.97
C LEU A 55 -6.37 -8.91 7.28
N GLY A 56 -6.92 -8.33 6.24
CA GLY A 56 -7.86 -7.23 6.34
C GLY A 56 -7.27 -5.85 6.05
N GLN A 57 -5.96 -5.75 5.93
CA GLN A 57 -5.28 -4.51 5.56
C GLN A 57 -5.81 -3.95 4.23
N GLU A 58 -6.10 -4.83 3.26
CA GLU A 58 -6.60 -4.48 1.93
C GLU A 58 -8.04 -3.97 1.90
N PHE A 59 -8.78 -4.14 3.00
CA PHE A 59 -10.15 -3.63 3.15
C PHE A 59 -10.36 -2.84 4.44
N SER A 60 -9.30 -2.19 4.93
CA SER A 60 -9.38 -1.23 6.04
C SER A 60 -9.90 -1.83 7.34
N ARG A 61 -9.44 -3.03 7.71
CA ARG A 61 -9.76 -3.65 9.00
C ARG A 61 -9.39 -2.72 10.14
N THR A 62 -10.29 -2.62 11.14
CA THR A 62 -10.07 -1.87 12.38
C THR A 62 -10.14 -2.78 13.60
N LYS A 63 -9.38 -2.46 14.64
CA LYS A 63 -9.47 -3.02 15.98
C LYS A 63 -10.14 -2.05 16.98
N LEU A 64 -10.51 -0.85 16.53
CA LEU A 64 -11.19 0.14 17.34
C LEU A 64 -12.67 -0.19 17.49
N VAL A 65 -13.02 -0.72 18.65
CA VAL A 65 -14.41 -1.01 19.03
C VAL A 65 -14.80 -0.07 20.16
N GLY A 66 -15.67 0.91 19.86
CA GLY A 66 -16.10 1.91 20.82
C GLY A 66 -17.00 1.31 21.92
N THR A 67 -16.57 1.44 23.18
CA THR A 67 -17.32 1.00 24.37
C THR A 67 -17.92 2.16 25.16
N GLY A 68 -17.65 3.40 24.76
CA GLY A 68 -18.20 4.60 25.37
C GLY A 68 -19.68 4.86 25.01
N PRO A 69 -20.28 5.93 25.53
CA PRO A 69 -21.66 6.30 25.22
C PRO A 69 -21.86 6.44 23.69
N ASN A 70 -22.96 5.88 23.19
CA ASN A 70 -23.29 5.87 21.75
C ASN A 70 -22.23 5.24 20.85
N GLY A 71 -21.43 4.31 21.36
CA GLY A 71 -20.37 3.64 20.58
C GLY A 71 -19.12 4.51 20.36
N GLN A 72 -18.93 5.56 21.14
CA GLN A 72 -17.75 6.40 21.06
C GLN A 72 -16.50 5.61 21.47
N VAL A 73 -15.41 5.78 20.69
CA VAL A 73 -14.11 5.21 21.01
C VAL A 73 -13.48 5.96 22.17
N THR A 74 -13.15 5.24 23.24
CA THR A 74 -12.50 5.77 24.43
C THR A 74 -10.99 5.56 24.39
N GLN A 75 -10.26 6.21 25.30
CA GLN A 75 -8.83 5.97 25.45
C GLN A 75 -8.51 4.50 25.79
N ALA A 76 -9.34 3.87 26.62
CA ALA A 76 -9.19 2.45 26.95
C ALA A 76 -9.43 1.52 25.73
N ASP A 77 -10.29 1.90 24.79
CA ASP A 77 -10.48 1.16 23.55
C ASP A 77 -9.26 1.29 22.64
N LYS A 78 -8.64 2.46 22.56
CA LYS A 78 -7.39 2.69 21.84
C LYS A 78 -6.24 1.84 22.40
N GLU A 79 -6.07 1.84 23.71
CA GLU A 79 -5.05 1.02 24.39
C GLU A 79 -5.28 -0.48 24.15
N ARG A 80 -6.54 -0.92 24.15
CA ARG A 80 -6.91 -2.30 23.84
C ARG A 80 -6.64 -2.66 22.39
N ALA A 81 -6.89 -1.77 21.45
CA ALA A 81 -6.57 -1.99 20.04
C ALA A 81 -5.06 -2.08 19.79
N MET A 82 -4.26 -1.26 20.49
CA MET A 82 -2.79 -1.30 20.39
C MET A 82 -2.20 -2.59 20.97
N ASN A 83 -2.80 -3.15 22.01
CA ASN A 83 -2.29 -4.34 22.68
C ASN A 83 -3.40 -5.39 22.82
N SER A 84 -3.79 -5.96 21.67
CA SER A 84 -5.01 -6.76 21.53
C SER A 84 -4.82 -8.27 21.71
N TYR A 85 -3.64 -8.77 22.13
CA TYR A 85 -3.34 -10.21 22.18
C TYR A 85 -4.31 -11.01 23.05
N ASN A 86 -4.88 -10.42 24.08
CA ASN A 86 -5.88 -11.01 24.97
C ASN A 86 -7.22 -10.26 24.97
N ALA A 87 -7.44 -9.43 23.97
CA ALA A 87 -8.70 -8.70 23.81
C ALA A 87 -9.84 -9.65 23.40
N PRO A 88 -11.12 -9.26 23.66
CA PRO A 88 -12.27 -10.02 23.20
C PRO A 88 -12.32 -10.15 21.67
N ASP A 89 -13.06 -11.16 21.19
CA ASP A 89 -13.24 -11.45 19.76
C ASP A 89 -13.70 -10.24 18.95
N GLN A 90 -14.55 -9.38 19.53
CA GLN A 90 -15.03 -8.16 18.88
C GLN A 90 -13.89 -7.22 18.42
N VAL A 91 -12.73 -7.24 19.11
CA VAL A 91 -11.56 -6.46 18.75
C VAL A 91 -10.72 -7.16 17.68
N ASN A 92 -10.55 -8.47 17.83
CA ASN A 92 -9.65 -9.25 16.97
C ASN A 92 -10.32 -9.90 15.76
N GLN A 93 -11.64 -9.95 15.71
CA GLN A 93 -12.37 -10.51 14.56
C GLN A 93 -12.15 -9.70 13.29
N VAL A 94 -12.35 -10.36 12.17
CA VAL A 94 -12.36 -9.73 10.85
C VAL A 94 -13.82 -9.46 10.45
N ASP A 95 -14.19 -8.19 10.26
CA ASP A 95 -15.48 -7.86 9.68
C ASP A 95 -15.47 -8.03 8.16
N TRP A 96 -15.92 -9.18 7.69
CA TRP A 96 -15.99 -9.51 6.27
C TRP A 96 -16.95 -8.63 5.45
N ASN A 97 -17.84 -7.84 6.10
CA ASN A 97 -18.67 -6.88 5.40
C ASN A 97 -17.84 -5.73 4.81
N LEU A 98 -16.66 -5.43 5.38
CA LEU A 98 -15.73 -4.45 4.85
C LEU A 98 -15.20 -4.84 3.47
N LEU A 99 -15.08 -6.12 3.18
CA LEU A 99 -14.60 -6.62 1.89
C LEU A 99 -15.45 -6.08 0.72
N SER A 100 -16.77 -6.09 0.86
CA SER A 100 -17.67 -5.57 -0.18
C SER A 100 -17.65 -4.04 -0.28
N LYS A 101 -17.45 -3.35 0.85
CA LYS A 101 -17.39 -1.88 0.89
C LYS A 101 -16.09 -1.34 0.27
N HIS A 102 -14.99 -2.09 0.35
CA HIS A 102 -13.66 -1.71 -0.15
C HIS A 102 -13.21 -2.53 -1.36
N GLN A 103 -14.16 -3.00 -2.19
CA GLN A 103 -13.88 -3.91 -3.32
C GLN A 103 -12.84 -3.35 -4.30
N ASP A 104 -12.82 -2.04 -4.51
CA ASP A 104 -11.84 -1.39 -5.40
C ASP A 104 -10.42 -1.49 -4.84
N SER A 105 -10.25 -1.23 -3.54
CA SER A 105 -8.95 -1.38 -2.86
C SER A 105 -8.46 -2.82 -2.89
N VAL A 106 -9.36 -3.78 -2.61
CA VAL A 106 -9.06 -5.22 -2.71
C VAL A 106 -8.60 -5.58 -4.11
N ASN A 107 -9.28 -5.09 -5.15
CA ASN A 107 -8.92 -5.36 -6.54
C ASN A 107 -7.58 -4.71 -6.92
N PHE A 108 -7.32 -3.50 -6.44
CA PHE A 108 -6.04 -2.82 -6.62
C PHE A 108 -4.90 -3.61 -5.97
N ILE A 109 -5.01 -3.93 -4.69
CA ILE A 109 -3.97 -4.65 -3.93
C ILE A 109 -3.75 -6.06 -4.51
N ARG A 110 -4.80 -6.74 -4.97
CA ARG A 110 -4.67 -8.04 -5.67
C ARG A 110 -3.78 -7.93 -6.91
N LYS A 111 -3.92 -6.85 -7.71
CA LYS A 111 -3.05 -6.62 -8.89
C LYS A 111 -1.60 -6.36 -8.47
N ILE A 112 -1.37 -5.60 -7.39
CA ILE A 112 -0.03 -5.35 -6.85
C ILE A 112 0.62 -6.66 -6.37
N ILE A 113 -0.11 -7.50 -5.65
CA ILE A 113 0.35 -8.84 -5.25
C ILE A 113 0.68 -9.70 -6.48
N GLN A 114 -0.18 -9.66 -7.49
CA GLN A 114 0.05 -10.41 -8.74
C GLN A 114 1.35 -9.95 -9.42
N LEU A 115 1.64 -8.66 -9.48
CA LEU A 115 2.92 -8.15 -9.99
C LEU A 115 4.09 -8.70 -9.17
N LYS A 116 4.06 -8.55 -7.85
CA LYS A 116 5.10 -9.04 -6.95
C LYS A 116 5.39 -10.53 -7.13
N THR A 117 4.36 -11.34 -7.30
CA THR A 117 4.48 -12.81 -7.36
C THR A 117 4.79 -13.36 -8.75
N THR A 118 4.47 -12.61 -9.81
CA THR A 118 4.64 -13.09 -11.20
C THR A 118 5.80 -12.42 -11.95
N ARG A 119 6.37 -11.33 -11.40
CA ARG A 119 7.45 -10.56 -12.03
C ARG A 119 8.72 -10.63 -11.19
N LYS A 120 9.76 -11.25 -11.73
CA LYS A 120 11.07 -11.38 -11.08
C LYS A 120 11.64 -10.01 -10.69
N GLU A 121 11.36 -9.01 -11.48
CA GLU A 121 11.81 -7.63 -11.32
C GLU A 121 11.44 -7.03 -9.95
N PHE A 122 10.38 -7.52 -9.32
CA PHE A 122 9.96 -7.12 -7.97
C PHE A 122 10.40 -8.09 -6.85
N SER A 123 11.17 -9.14 -7.18
CA SER A 123 11.56 -10.21 -6.24
C SER A 123 12.94 -10.79 -6.56
N TYR A 124 13.96 -9.93 -6.65
CA TYR A 124 15.32 -10.40 -6.88
C TYR A 124 15.84 -11.21 -5.69
N SER A 125 16.63 -12.23 -6.01
CA SER A 125 17.17 -13.18 -5.01
C SER A 125 18.43 -12.70 -4.34
N THR A 126 19.14 -11.76 -4.95
CA THR A 126 20.44 -11.26 -4.47
C THR A 126 20.47 -9.73 -4.44
N TYR A 127 21.29 -9.17 -3.56
CA TYR A 127 21.54 -7.73 -3.54
C TYR A 127 22.25 -7.26 -4.81
N GLU A 128 23.06 -8.12 -5.42
CA GLU A 128 23.75 -7.82 -6.67
C GLU A 128 22.75 -7.55 -7.81
N GLU A 129 21.73 -8.41 -7.96
CA GLU A 129 20.64 -8.18 -8.93
C GLU A 129 19.89 -6.87 -8.64
N ILE A 130 19.62 -6.55 -7.37
CA ILE A 130 18.97 -5.30 -7.00
C ILE A 130 19.84 -4.10 -7.43
N TYR A 131 21.14 -4.10 -7.11
CA TYR A 131 22.04 -3.00 -7.47
C TYR A 131 22.20 -2.84 -8.98
N GLN A 132 22.10 -3.92 -9.75
CA GLN A 132 22.19 -3.88 -11.20
C GLN A 132 20.92 -3.37 -11.88
N HIS A 133 19.76 -3.58 -11.28
CA HIS A 133 18.49 -3.40 -11.97
C HIS A 133 17.54 -2.38 -11.34
N VAL A 134 17.71 -2.01 -10.07
CA VAL A 134 16.81 -1.09 -9.37
C VAL A 134 17.46 0.28 -9.18
N TYR A 135 16.83 1.33 -9.70
CA TYR A 135 17.34 2.69 -9.71
C TYR A 135 16.35 3.64 -9.08
N VAL A 136 16.70 4.30 -7.99
CA VAL A 136 15.90 5.38 -7.42
C VAL A 136 16.15 6.65 -8.24
N ARG A 137 15.12 7.12 -8.94
CA ARG A 137 15.18 8.36 -9.73
C ARG A 137 14.91 9.60 -8.91
N GLN A 138 13.96 9.50 -8.01
CA GLN A 138 13.56 10.62 -7.17
C GLN A 138 13.11 10.12 -5.79
N ALA A 139 13.76 10.67 -4.77
CA ALA A 139 13.40 10.47 -3.37
C ALA A 139 13.90 11.69 -2.58
N GLN A 140 13.31 12.87 -2.85
CA GLN A 140 13.66 14.08 -2.10
C GLN A 140 12.94 14.07 -0.75
N THR A 141 13.67 14.36 0.31
CA THR A 141 13.11 14.52 1.65
C THR A 141 11.97 15.54 1.63
N ASN A 142 10.85 15.18 2.23
CA ASN A 142 9.63 16.00 2.33
C ASN A 142 8.92 16.35 1.00
N SER A 143 9.30 15.73 -0.12
CA SER A 143 8.57 15.96 -1.38
C SER A 143 7.28 15.15 -1.48
N GLY A 144 7.14 14.07 -0.69
CA GLY A 144 6.03 13.12 -0.81
C GLY A 144 6.02 12.33 -2.12
N LEU A 145 7.09 12.43 -2.93
CA LEU A 145 7.19 11.77 -4.22
C LEU A 145 8.41 10.84 -4.24
N ILE A 146 8.17 9.56 -4.51
CA ILE A 146 9.20 8.55 -4.70
C ILE A 146 9.01 7.93 -6.08
N ILE A 147 10.07 7.93 -6.87
CA ILE A 147 10.09 7.31 -8.20
C ILE A 147 11.28 6.36 -8.26
N PHE A 148 11.02 5.11 -8.60
CA PHE A 148 12.09 4.17 -8.91
C PHE A 148 11.82 3.41 -10.20
N GLU A 149 12.89 2.95 -10.83
CA GLU A 149 12.85 2.14 -12.03
C GLU A 149 13.41 0.76 -11.74
N VAL A 150 12.85 -0.23 -12.41
CA VAL A 150 13.43 -1.56 -12.49
C VAL A 150 13.70 -1.87 -13.95
N LYS A 151 14.97 -2.07 -14.31
CA LYS A 151 15.45 -2.30 -15.68
C LYS A 151 16.11 -3.67 -15.77
N ASP A 152 15.37 -4.63 -16.30
CA ASP A 152 15.87 -5.98 -16.62
C ASP A 152 15.30 -6.39 -17.99
N LYS A 153 14.74 -7.56 -18.11
CA LYS A 153 14.04 -8.04 -19.31
C LYS A 153 12.86 -7.15 -19.67
N LYS A 154 12.23 -6.58 -18.66
CA LYS A 154 11.21 -5.55 -18.76
C LYS A 154 11.65 -4.32 -17.99
N HIS A 155 11.16 -3.17 -18.45
CA HIS A 155 11.40 -1.91 -17.80
C HIS A 155 10.11 -1.44 -17.10
N TYR A 156 10.18 -1.26 -15.78
CA TYR A 156 9.08 -0.74 -14.97
C TYR A 156 9.46 0.61 -14.38
N LEU A 157 8.52 1.53 -14.42
CA LEU A 157 8.57 2.79 -13.69
C LEU A 157 7.51 2.75 -12.59
N VAL A 158 7.93 2.94 -11.35
CA VAL A 158 7.05 2.92 -10.19
C VAL A 158 7.05 4.31 -9.56
N ILE A 159 5.85 4.89 -9.40
CA ILE A 159 5.66 6.24 -8.87
C ILE A 159 4.75 6.17 -7.65
N PHE A 160 5.28 6.53 -6.49
CA PHE A 160 4.50 6.75 -5.27
C PHE A 160 4.38 8.25 -5.02
N ASN A 161 3.16 8.77 -5.13
CA ASN A 161 2.92 10.20 -5.01
C ASN A 161 1.98 10.51 -3.83
N ALA A 162 2.55 10.91 -2.72
CA ALA A 162 1.88 11.44 -1.53
C ALA A 162 2.05 12.96 -1.40
N SER A 163 2.49 13.67 -2.45
CA SER A 163 2.79 15.11 -2.39
C SER A 163 1.54 16.01 -2.30
N GLY A 164 0.36 15.46 -2.54
CA GLY A 164 -0.88 16.23 -2.67
C GLY A 164 -0.99 17.04 -3.98
N THR A 165 0.00 16.93 -4.87
CA THR A 165 0.01 17.62 -6.17
C THR A 165 0.18 16.61 -7.31
N PRO A 166 -0.47 16.84 -8.49
CA PRO A 166 -0.28 15.98 -9.64
C PRO A 166 1.18 15.98 -10.11
N TYR A 167 1.73 14.80 -10.37
CA TYR A 167 3.02 14.64 -11.01
C TYR A 167 2.81 14.41 -12.51
N ARG A 168 3.46 15.21 -13.34
CA ARG A 168 3.43 15.07 -14.80
C ARG A 168 4.62 14.23 -15.24
N LEU A 169 4.32 13.06 -15.79
CA LEU A 169 5.32 12.17 -16.34
C LEU A 169 5.64 12.59 -17.79
N GLU A 170 6.92 12.85 -18.06
CA GLU A 170 7.40 13.12 -19.41
C GLU A 170 7.47 11.81 -20.24
N ASN A 171 7.14 11.90 -21.52
CA ASN A 171 7.10 10.75 -22.46
C ASN A 171 6.14 9.62 -22.00
N ALA A 172 5.04 9.97 -21.36
CA ALA A 172 4.03 9.01 -20.89
C ALA A 172 3.39 8.22 -22.06
N ASP A 173 3.41 8.78 -23.28
CA ASP A 173 2.98 8.14 -24.51
C ASP A 173 3.75 6.87 -24.89
N LYS A 174 4.95 6.70 -24.31
CA LYS A 174 5.79 5.51 -24.49
C LYS A 174 5.56 4.45 -23.41
N LEU A 175 4.66 4.70 -22.47
CA LEU A 175 4.43 3.89 -21.29
C LEU A 175 3.05 3.24 -21.33
N LYS A 176 2.97 1.98 -20.92
CA LYS A 176 1.72 1.30 -20.68
C LYS A 176 1.40 1.30 -19.18
N LEU A 177 0.25 1.83 -18.80
CA LEU A 177 -0.21 1.72 -17.44
C LEU A 177 -0.56 0.26 -17.11
N VAL A 178 0.10 -0.29 -16.09
CA VAL A 178 -0.12 -1.66 -15.64
C VAL A 178 -1.09 -1.70 -14.46
N VAL A 179 -0.85 -0.86 -13.44
CA VAL A 179 -1.70 -0.72 -12.24
C VAL A 179 -1.69 0.73 -11.79
N SER A 180 -2.84 1.22 -11.29
CA SER A 180 -2.96 2.51 -10.63
C SER A 180 -4.10 2.47 -9.62
N ASN A 181 -3.95 3.18 -8.50
CA ASN A 181 -5.05 3.49 -7.59
C ASN A 181 -5.77 4.79 -7.95
N ASN A 182 -5.29 5.51 -8.96
CA ASN A 182 -5.99 6.68 -9.47
C ASN A 182 -7.24 6.22 -10.24
N ARG A 183 -8.41 6.52 -9.68
CA ARG A 183 -9.72 6.18 -10.25
C ARG A 183 -10.17 7.16 -11.32
N SER A 184 -9.47 8.29 -11.49
CA SER A 184 -9.68 9.21 -12.61
C SER A 184 -9.25 8.50 -13.90
N LYS A 185 -10.09 8.60 -14.94
CA LYS A 185 -9.82 7.99 -16.25
C LYS A 185 -8.42 8.39 -16.73
N ILE A 186 -7.49 7.44 -16.69
CA ILE A 186 -6.26 7.57 -17.44
C ILE A 186 -6.62 7.17 -18.87
N ASN A 187 -6.79 8.17 -19.74
CA ASN A 187 -6.89 7.94 -21.18
C ASN A 187 -5.50 7.52 -21.67
N THR A 188 -5.22 6.24 -21.64
CA THR A 188 -4.05 5.66 -22.29
C THR A 188 -4.50 4.55 -23.21
N GLU A 189 -4.79 4.92 -24.45
CA GLU A 189 -4.61 4.04 -25.59
C GLU A 189 -3.10 4.00 -25.87
N VAL A 190 -2.38 3.07 -25.29
CA VAL A 190 -0.98 2.80 -25.66
C VAL A 190 -0.81 1.30 -25.80
N GLU A 191 -0.76 0.86 -27.03
CA GLU A 191 -0.30 -0.48 -27.39
C GLU A 191 1.22 -0.55 -27.24
N ASN A 192 1.71 -1.56 -26.50
CA ASN A 192 3.10 -1.96 -26.36
C ASN A 192 3.98 -1.11 -25.41
N LEU A 193 3.84 -1.35 -24.10
CA LEU A 193 4.95 -1.10 -23.17
C LEU A 193 4.76 -1.85 -21.84
N ASP A 194 5.86 -2.33 -21.26
CA ASP A 194 5.88 -3.10 -20.02
C ASP A 194 6.30 -2.18 -18.85
N GLU A 195 5.52 -1.17 -18.52
CA GLU A 195 5.86 -0.23 -17.43
C GLU A 195 4.72 -0.06 -16.43
N LEU A 196 5.08 0.11 -15.17
CA LEU A 196 4.18 0.30 -14.06
C LEU A 196 4.19 1.76 -13.60
N THR A 197 3.03 2.39 -13.47
CA THR A 197 2.85 3.67 -12.77
C THR A 197 1.85 3.49 -11.63
N LEU A 198 2.24 3.85 -10.42
CA LEU A 198 1.43 3.90 -9.20
C LEU A 198 1.25 5.34 -8.73
#